data_addbbab667844084c31110bbb4e8a82c
#
_entry.id   addbbab667844084c31110bbb4e8a82c
#
_cell.length_a   1.000
_cell.length_b   1.000
_cell.length_c   1.000
_cell.angle_alpha   90.00
_cell.angle_beta   90.00
_cell.angle_gamma   90.00
#
_symmetry.space_group_name_H-M   'P 1'
#
loop_
_entity.id
_entity.type
_entity.pdbx_description
1 polymer ?
#
loop_
_entity_poly.entity_id
_entity_poly.type
_entity_poly.pdbx_seq_one_letter_code
_entity_poly.pdbx_strand_id
1 'polypeptide(L)'
;LYFSDKGNYIDTIPNIIPELGTGQVGDINNISVRKGFGLLEGIIQIQYNNGKQSICVPGYTALWKCNDEIRFKELFTDTIYTLKHNQLEKYIIFNTGKYYWPASERTLTDNNSDRIMISYAIENDKLLYFQFIRGLYTDKHILYNGIYDKNTKVTNIALAENNFVDDLTHFMPFTPSFLNEKGECASLVQAADILTWLEEHPEVKIEKELGVLKNLNEESNPVVVLVK
;
A
#
# COMPACT_ATOMS: atom_id res chain seq x y z
N LEU A 1 7.52 17.93 -6.02
CA LEU A 1 7.48 19.03 -7.00
C LEU A 1 6.13 19.74 -6.95
N TYR A 2 6.13 21.06 -6.95
CA TYR A 2 4.93 21.89 -7.03
C TYR A 2 4.83 22.51 -8.42
N PHE A 3 3.62 22.51 -8.94
CA PHE A 3 3.29 23.14 -10.20
C PHE A 3 2.09 24.07 -10.02
N SER A 4 2.03 25.14 -10.82
CA SER A 4 0.84 25.98 -10.89
C SER A 4 -0.31 25.22 -11.58
N ASP A 5 -1.52 25.80 -11.53
CA ASP A 5 -2.69 25.35 -12.30
C ASP A 5 -2.45 25.32 -13.82
N LYS A 6 -1.45 26.07 -14.31
CA LYS A 6 -1.00 26.10 -15.72
C LYS A 6 0.16 25.15 -16.02
N GLY A 7 0.54 24.29 -15.04
CA GLY A 7 1.64 23.33 -15.20
C GLY A 7 3.05 23.90 -15.11
N ASN A 8 3.22 25.17 -14.72
CA ASN A 8 4.56 25.74 -14.52
C ASN A 8 5.14 25.27 -13.19
N TYR A 9 6.39 24.84 -13.21
CA TYR A 9 7.12 24.49 -11.99
C TYR A 9 7.21 25.71 -11.05
N ILE A 10 6.94 25.49 -9.79
CA ILE A 10 7.01 26.51 -8.74
C ILE A 10 8.15 26.17 -7.78
N ASP A 11 8.15 24.97 -7.17
CA ASP A 11 9.06 24.62 -6.10
C ASP A 11 9.11 23.11 -5.87
N THR A 12 9.97 22.65 -4.96
CA THR A 12 10.10 21.27 -4.55
C THR A 12 10.27 21.14 -3.03
N ILE A 13 9.74 20.06 -2.48
CA ILE A 13 10.14 19.61 -1.14
C ILE A 13 11.36 18.71 -1.29
N PRO A 14 12.43 18.95 -0.53
CA PRO A 14 13.58 18.04 -0.50
C PRO A 14 13.15 16.62 -0.14
N ASN A 15 13.79 15.64 -0.74
CA ASN A 15 13.58 14.24 -0.40
C ASN A 15 13.94 14.00 1.07
N ILE A 16 13.03 13.38 1.83
CA ILE A 16 13.25 13.04 3.26
C ILE A 16 14.14 11.81 3.44
N ILE A 17 14.23 10.97 2.40
CA ILE A 17 15.17 9.85 2.40
C ILE A 17 16.42 10.30 1.62
N PRO A 18 17.61 10.34 2.25
CA PRO A 18 18.83 10.60 1.52
C PRO A 18 18.95 9.63 0.33
N GLU A 19 19.16 10.14 -0.85
CA GLU A 19 19.47 9.28 -1.99
C GLU A 19 20.68 8.42 -1.63
N LEU A 20 20.57 7.12 -1.83
CA LEU A 20 21.69 6.22 -1.73
C LEU A 20 22.62 6.47 -2.91
N GLY A 21 23.43 7.53 -2.76
CA GLY A 21 24.47 7.91 -3.68
C GLY A 21 23.97 8.38 -5.04
N THR A 22 24.15 9.66 -5.32
CA THR A 22 24.01 10.27 -6.66
C THR A 22 25.14 9.84 -7.62
N GLY A 23 25.90 8.81 -7.27
CA GLY A 23 26.93 8.29 -8.16
C GLY A 23 26.28 7.69 -9.40
N GLN A 24 26.99 7.84 -10.50
CA GLN A 24 26.56 7.32 -11.80
C GLN A 24 25.97 5.93 -11.67
N VAL A 25 24.74 5.77 -12.14
CA VAL A 25 24.11 4.49 -12.35
C VAL A 25 24.99 3.75 -13.35
N GLY A 26 25.58 2.64 -12.95
CA GLY A 26 26.40 1.83 -13.84
C GLY A 26 25.56 0.99 -14.79
N ASP A 27 26.20 0.18 -15.61
CA ASP A 27 25.49 -0.80 -16.41
C ASP A 27 24.74 -1.77 -15.50
N ILE A 28 23.53 -2.15 -15.92
CA ILE A 28 22.69 -3.08 -15.18
C ILE A 28 23.31 -4.47 -15.23
N ASN A 29 23.52 -5.07 -14.07
CA ASN A 29 23.98 -6.43 -13.91
C ASN A 29 22.80 -7.41 -13.78
N ASN A 30 21.80 -7.07 -12.97
CA ASN A 30 20.65 -7.93 -12.72
C ASN A 30 19.40 -7.11 -12.40
N ILE A 31 18.24 -7.63 -12.80
CA ILE A 31 16.93 -7.10 -12.42
C ILE A 31 16.13 -8.26 -11.82
N SER A 32 15.64 -8.09 -10.61
CA SER A 32 14.70 -9.01 -9.96
C SER A 32 13.38 -8.34 -9.69
N VAL A 33 12.28 -9.07 -9.93
CA VAL A 33 10.92 -8.60 -9.67
C VAL A 33 10.29 -9.51 -8.64
N ARG A 34 9.79 -8.92 -7.57
CA ARG A 34 9.02 -9.62 -6.54
C ARG A 34 7.59 -9.12 -6.55
N LYS A 35 6.62 -10.03 -6.39
CA LYS A 35 5.18 -9.78 -6.38
C LYS A 35 4.54 -10.40 -5.13
N GLY A 36 3.23 -10.16 -4.94
CA GLY A 36 2.49 -10.78 -3.85
C GLY A 36 2.54 -9.99 -2.54
N PHE A 37 2.59 -8.66 -2.64
CA PHE A 37 2.69 -7.77 -1.49
C PHE A 37 1.39 -7.00 -1.19
N GLY A 38 0.23 -7.63 -1.42
CA GLY A 38 -1.08 -7.02 -1.19
C GLY A 38 -1.34 -5.86 -2.14
N LEU A 39 -1.64 -4.68 -1.58
CA LEU A 39 -1.88 -3.45 -2.35
C LEU A 39 -0.62 -2.88 -3.00
N LEU A 40 0.55 -3.38 -2.66
CA LEU A 40 1.79 -3.06 -3.34
C LEU A 40 1.96 -4.04 -4.51
N GLU A 41 1.81 -3.58 -5.74
CA GLU A 41 1.83 -4.42 -6.94
C GLU A 41 3.10 -5.23 -7.08
N GLY A 42 4.25 -4.66 -6.69
CA GLY A 42 5.52 -5.35 -6.72
C GLY A 42 6.70 -4.45 -6.42
N ILE A 43 7.87 -5.08 -6.30
CA ILE A 43 9.15 -4.40 -6.08
C ILE A 43 10.12 -4.85 -7.15
N ILE A 44 10.71 -3.89 -7.85
CA ILE A 44 11.78 -4.10 -8.82
C ILE A 44 13.09 -3.71 -8.15
N GLN A 45 13.99 -4.66 -8.01
CA GLN A 45 15.34 -4.44 -7.53
C GLN A 45 16.32 -4.51 -8.70
N ILE A 46 17.11 -3.45 -8.86
CA ILE A 46 18.09 -3.31 -9.92
C ILE A 46 19.48 -3.35 -9.29
N GLN A 47 20.32 -4.27 -9.75
CA GLN A 47 21.73 -4.34 -9.36
C GLN A 47 22.60 -3.86 -10.53
N TYR A 48 23.61 -3.07 -10.21
CA TYR A 48 24.54 -2.51 -11.19
C TYR A 48 25.92 -3.18 -11.09
N ASN A 49 26.68 -3.20 -12.19
CA ASN A 49 28.03 -3.77 -12.23
C ASN A 49 29.00 -3.11 -11.25
N ASN A 50 28.73 -1.88 -10.83
CA ASN A 50 29.53 -1.16 -9.83
C ASN A 50 29.16 -1.52 -8.37
N GLY A 51 28.32 -2.52 -8.14
CA GLY A 51 27.87 -2.98 -6.82
C GLY A 51 26.74 -2.15 -6.21
N LYS A 52 26.28 -1.07 -6.88
CA LYS A 52 25.14 -0.28 -6.41
C LYS A 52 23.82 -1.02 -6.67
N GLN A 53 22.81 -0.63 -5.93
CA GLN A 53 21.43 -1.15 -6.07
C GLN A 53 20.42 -0.01 -6.04
N SER A 54 19.35 -0.20 -6.79
CA SER A 54 18.16 0.68 -6.78
C SER A 54 16.91 -0.16 -6.58
N ILE A 55 15.91 0.46 -5.94
CA ILE A 55 14.59 -0.14 -5.77
C ILE A 55 13.58 0.78 -6.44
N CYS A 56 12.73 0.20 -7.27
CA CYS A 56 11.58 0.85 -7.88
C CYS A 56 10.31 0.12 -7.47
N VAL A 57 9.28 0.87 -7.13
CA VAL A 57 7.98 0.32 -6.75
C VAL A 57 6.92 0.93 -7.67
N PRO A 58 6.54 0.21 -8.73
CA PRO A 58 5.51 0.69 -9.66
C PRO A 58 4.18 0.90 -8.94
N GLY A 59 3.44 1.92 -9.36
CA GLY A 59 2.10 2.17 -8.86
C GLY A 59 2.01 2.67 -7.40
N TYR A 60 3.14 2.84 -6.70
CA TYR A 60 3.09 3.33 -5.32
C TYR A 60 2.61 4.78 -5.26
N THR A 61 1.53 4.99 -4.52
CA THR A 61 0.96 6.31 -4.26
C THR A 61 1.40 6.80 -2.88
N ALA A 62 2.28 7.78 -2.87
CA ALA A 62 2.82 8.35 -1.64
C ALA A 62 1.94 9.44 -1.01
N LEU A 63 0.92 9.90 -1.73
CA LEU A 63 0.09 11.06 -1.36
C LEU A 63 -1.38 10.68 -1.31
N TRP A 64 -2.08 11.15 -0.28
CA TRP A 64 -3.54 11.14 -0.22
C TRP A 64 -4.07 12.37 0.51
N LYS A 65 -5.36 12.66 0.39
CA LYS A 65 -6.04 13.75 1.07
C LYS A 65 -6.90 13.21 2.21
N CYS A 66 -6.84 13.88 3.37
CA CYS A 66 -7.70 13.63 4.51
C CYS A 66 -8.01 14.96 5.21
N ASN A 67 -9.29 15.30 5.38
CA ASN A 67 -9.75 16.55 6.06
C ASN A 67 -9.07 17.80 5.50
N ASP A 68 -9.07 17.96 4.17
CA ASP A 68 -8.41 19.06 3.45
C ASP A 68 -6.89 19.17 3.62
N GLU A 69 -6.28 18.27 4.37
CA GLU A 69 -4.82 18.16 4.49
C GLU A 69 -4.27 17.09 3.54
N ILE A 70 -3.09 17.36 2.99
CA ILE A 70 -2.36 16.40 2.17
C ILE A 70 -1.46 15.59 3.09
N ARG A 71 -1.58 14.26 3.00
CA ARG A 71 -0.69 13.31 3.66
C ARG A 71 0.35 12.80 2.69
N PHE A 72 1.52 12.56 3.24
CA PHE A 72 2.64 11.98 2.50
C PHE A 72 3.29 10.86 3.31
N LYS A 73 3.49 9.72 2.68
CA LYS A 73 4.27 8.63 3.24
C LYS A 73 5.13 8.01 2.16
N GLU A 74 6.41 7.95 2.40
CA GLU A 74 7.34 7.25 1.53
C GLU A 74 7.53 5.80 1.99
N LEU A 75 7.77 4.89 1.05
CA LEU A 75 8.21 3.53 1.37
C LEU A 75 9.49 3.59 2.20
N PHE A 76 9.74 2.58 3.00
CA PHE A 76 10.92 2.51 3.87
C PHE A 76 11.04 3.67 4.88
N THR A 77 9.95 4.37 5.17
CA THR A 77 9.84 5.24 6.33
C THR A 77 8.75 4.72 7.27
N ASP A 78 8.92 4.98 8.55
CA ASP A 78 7.95 4.68 9.59
C ASP A 78 7.00 5.85 9.86
N THR A 79 7.06 6.91 9.08
CA THR A 79 6.39 8.18 9.38
C THR A 79 5.44 8.59 8.25
N ILE A 80 4.21 8.92 8.61
CA ILE A 80 3.29 9.70 7.78
C ILE A 80 3.51 11.17 8.10
N TYR A 81 3.59 11.99 7.07
CA TYR A 81 3.73 13.44 7.17
C TYR A 81 2.47 14.14 6.70
N THR A 82 2.23 15.31 7.25
CA THR A 82 1.29 16.29 6.70
C THR A 82 2.08 17.35 5.94
N LEU A 83 1.59 17.71 4.76
CA LEU A 83 2.15 18.80 3.99
C LEU A 83 1.49 20.12 4.44
N LYS A 84 2.27 21.01 5.07
CA LYS A 84 1.84 22.33 5.52
C LYS A 84 2.85 23.38 5.07
N HIS A 85 2.38 24.46 4.46
CA HIS A 85 3.24 25.60 4.08
C HIS A 85 4.51 25.17 3.33
N ASN A 86 4.38 24.22 2.39
CA ASN A 86 5.51 23.64 1.63
C ASN A 86 6.54 22.88 2.47
N GLN A 87 6.17 22.43 3.67
CA GLN A 87 7.00 21.65 4.57
C GLN A 87 6.30 20.36 4.98
N LEU A 88 7.08 19.33 5.25
CA LEU A 88 6.59 18.06 5.77
C LEU A 88 6.69 18.06 7.29
N GLU A 89 5.54 18.07 7.96
CA GLU A 89 5.43 17.92 9.42
C GLU A 89 5.09 16.47 9.76
N LYS A 90 5.77 15.90 10.76
CA LYS A 90 5.46 14.54 11.25
C LYS A 90 4.05 14.49 11.81
N TYR A 91 3.27 13.51 11.36
CA TYR A 91 1.88 13.33 11.78
C TYR A 91 1.67 12.04 12.58
N ILE A 92 1.99 10.89 12.00
CA ILE A 92 1.91 9.58 12.66
C ILE A 92 3.24 8.86 12.47
N ILE A 93 3.71 8.20 13.54
CA ILE A 93 4.91 7.35 13.53
C ILE A 93 4.50 5.93 13.85
N PHE A 94 4.85 4.98 12.99
CA PHE A 94 4.71 3.56 13.24
C PHE A 94 5.88 3.07 14.09
N ASN A 95 5.62 2.82 15.37
CA ASN A 95 6.65 2.29 16.26
C ASN A 95 6.79 0.76 16.06
N THR A 96 7.69 0.35 15.19
CA THR A 96 7.97 -1.06 14.91
C THR A 96 9.02 -1.66 15.85
N GLY A 97 9.52 -0.88 16.81
CA GLY A 97 10.50 -1.33 17.82
C GLY A 97 11.76 -1.92 17.20
N LYS A 98 12.14 -3.13 17.62
CA LYS A 98 13.34 -3.84 17.10
C LYS A 98 13.26 -4.22 15.61
N TYR A 99 12.06 -4.17 15.01
CA TYR A 99 11.85 -4.49 13.61
C TYR A 99 11.94 -3.26 12.70
N TYR A 100 12.29 -2.10 13.26
CA TYR A 100 12.50 -0.87 12.50
C TYR A 100 13.49 -1.09 11.36
N TRP A 101 13.14 -0.56 10.19
CA TRP A 101 13.97 -0.65 8.99
C TRP A 101 14.48 0.72 8.58
N PRO A 102 15.76 1.03 8.84
CA PRO A 102 16.34 2.28 8.39
C PRO A 102 16.32 2.40 6.87
N ALA A 103 15.94 3.54 6.35
CA ALA A 103 15.90 3.77 4.91
C ALA A 103 17.25 3.56 4.22
N SER A 104 18.35 3.81 4.93
CA SER A 104 19.73 3.54 4.47
C SER A 104 20.02 2.06 4.23
N GLU A 105 19.27 1.16 4.86
CA GLU A 105 19.43 -0.30 4.75
C GLU A 105 18.44 -0.95 3.76
N ARG A 106 17.64 -0.17 3.04
CA ARG A 106 16.55 -0.69 2.20
C ARG A 106 17.00 -1.66 1.09
N THR A 107 18.26 -1.59 0.69
CA THR A 107 18.86 -2.48 -0.32
C THR A 107 19.69 -3.62 0.25
N LEU A 108 19.89 -3.65 1.58
CA LEU A 108 20.66 -4.70 2.24
C LEU A 108 19.75 -5.92 2.50
N THR A 109 19.70 -6.82 1.55
CA THR A 109 18.77 -7.95 1.57
C THR A 109 19.09 -8.99 2.64
N ASP A 110 20.36 -9.20 2.95
CA ASP A 110 20.80 -10.28 3.85
C ASP A 110 20.52 -9.97 5.32
N ASN A 111 20.53 -8.69 5.70
CA ASN A 111 20.34 -8.26 7.09
C ASN A 111 18.90 -7.89 7.45
N ASN A 112 17.98 -7.95 6.50
CA ASN A 112 16.62 -7.42 6.67
C ASN A 112 15.53 -8.49 6.73
N SER A 113 15.90 -9.76 6.99
CA SER A 113 14.96 -10.89 7.02
C SER A 113 13.81 -10.73 8.01
N ASP A 114 13.99 -9.93 9.07
CA ASP A 114 13.00 -9.73 10.15
C ASP A 114 12.50 -8.27 10.25
N ARG A 115 12.81 -7.43 9.29
CA ARG A 115 12.40 -6.02 9.28
C ARG A 115 10.97 -5.84 8.81
N ILE A 116 10.35 -4.76 9.27
CA ILE A 116 8.99 -4.36 8.88
C ILE A 116 9.05 -3.16 7.95
N MET A 117 8.36 -3.28 6.82
CA MET A 117 8.10 -2.18 5.88
C MET A 117 6.61 -1.88 5.86
N ILE A 118 6.22 -0.65 6.15
CA ILE A 118 4.85 -0.19 5.96
C ILE A 118 4.64 0.05 4.47
N SER A 119 3.89 -0.85 3.83
CA SER A 119 3.73 -0.89 2.37
C SER A 119 2.58 -0.04 1.84
N TYR A 120 1.59 0.23 2.67
CA TYR A 120 0.40 0.98 2.28
C TYR A 120 -0.19 1.72 3.48
N ALA A 121 -0.80 2.88 3.26
CA ALA A 121 -1.57 3.61 4.28
C ALA A 121 -2.60 4.52 3.62
N ILE A 122 -3.82 4.50 4.15
CA ILE A 122 -4.92 5.43 3.84
C ILE A 122 -5.70 5.72 5.13
N GLU A 123 -6.32 6.88 5.20
CA GLU A 123 -7.06 7.26 6.40
C GLU A 123 -8.28 8.11 6.09
N ASN A 124 -9.18 8.18 7.07
CA ASN A 124 -10.17 9.23 7.23
C ASN A 124 -10.05 9.87 8.62
N ASP A 125 -11.04 10.63 9.06
CA ASP A 125 -11.07 11.29 10.37
C ASP A 125 -11.06 10.30 11.55
N LYS A 126 -11.56 9.07 11.38
CA LYS A 126 -11.74 8.06 12.43
C LYS A 126 -10.69 6.96 12.43
N LEU A 127 -10.30 6.51 11.24
CA LEU A 127 -9.48 5.31 11.06
C LEU A 127 -8.24 5.60 10.19
N LEU A 128 -7.15 4.90 10.49
CA LEU A 128 -6.02 4.70 9.59
C LEU A 128 -5.95 3.21 9.27
N TYR A 129 -6.18 2.84 8.00
CA TYR A 129 -5.88 1.52 7.48
C TYR A 129 -4.48 1.50 6.91
N PHE A 130 -3.74 0.44 7.18
CA PHE A 130 -2.39 0.26 6.64
C PHE A 130 -2.07 -1.21 6.41
N GLN A 131 -1.15 -1.46 5.48
CA GLN A 131 -0.52 -2.77 5.33
C GLN A 131 0.96 -2.68 5.65
N PHE A 132 1.52 -3.77 6.16
CA PHE A 132 2.95 -3.89 6.34
C PHE A 132 3.44 -5.31 6.02
N ILE A 133 4.68 -5.36 5.58
CA ILE A 133 5.37 -6.60 5.22
C ILE A 133 6.49 -6.82 6.22
N ARG A 134 6.56 -8.02 6.77
CA ARG A 134 7.69 -8.50 7.56
C ARG A 134 8.50 -9.47 6.72
N GLY A 135 9.81 -9.29 6.68
CA GLY A 135 10.70 -10.17 5.95
C GLY A 135 10.64 -10.01 4.43
N LEU A 136 10.51 -8.78 3.91
CA LEU A 136 10.30 -8.44 2.50
C LEU A 136 11.19 -9.21 1.52
N TYR A 137 12.46 -9.42 1.86
CA TYR A 137 13.43 -10.08 0.97
C TYR A 137 13.57 -11.58 1.21
N THR A 138 12.75 -12.16 2.08
CA THR A 138 12.73 -13.60 2.33
C THR A 138 11.66 -14.30 1.48
N ASP A 139 11.82 -15.60 1.27
CA ASP A 139 10.80 -16.44 0.61
C ASP A 139 9.57 -16.67 1.51
N LYS A 140 9.68 -16.28 2.79
CA LYS A 140 8.62 -16.42 3.81
C LYS A 140 8.18 -15.05 4.34
N HIS A 141 8.12 -14.05 3.46
CA HIS A 141 7.56 -12.76 3.87
C HIS A 141 6.10 -12.93 4.31
N ILE A 142 5.71 -12.14 5.29
CA ILE A 142 4.36 -12.16 5.86
C ILE A 142 3.75 -10.78 5.69
N LEU A 143 2.56 -10.74 5.13
CA LEU A 143 1.78 -9.52 4.94
C LEU A 143 0.72 -9.42 6.04
N TYR A 144 0.57 -8.21 6.58
CA TYR A 144 -0.40 -7.89 7.63
C TYR A 144 -1.27 -6.72 7.22
N ASN A 145 -2.53 -6.76 7.64
CA ASN A 145 -3.46 -5.63 7.68
C ASN A 145 -3.47 -5.02 9.08
N GLY A 146 -3.51 -3.70 9.16
CA GLY A 146 -3.64 -2.97 10.40
C GLY A 146 -4.72 -1.91 10.32
N ILE A 147 -5.49 -1.76 11.38
CA ILE A 147 -6.44 -0.66 11.58
C ILE A 147 -6.09 0.04 12.88
N TYR A 148 -5.83 1.33 12.80
CA TYR A 148 -5.70 2.20 13.95
C TYR A 148 -6.95 3.06 14.09
N ASP A 149 -7.68 2.89 15.19
CA ASP A 149 -8.80 3.74 15.56
C ASP A 149 -8.27 5.02 16.24
N LYS A 150 -8.50 6.15 15.60
CA LYS A 150 -7.99 7.44 16.08
C LYS A 150 -8.70 7.95 17.34
N ASN A 151 -9.93 7.47 17.60
CA ASN A 151 -10.70 7.85 18.78
C ASN A 151 -10.24 7.07 20.01
N THR A 152 -10.19 5.75 19.89
CA THR A 152 -9.82 4.85 21.00
C THR A 152 -8.31 4.71 21.17
N LYS A 153 -7.52 5.12 20.16
CA LYS A 153 -6.05 4.94 20.09
C LYS A 153 -5.62 3.47 20.09
N VAL A 154 -6.49 2.57 19.66
CA VAL A 154 -6.22 1.13 19.59
C VAL A 154 -5.82 0.77 18.17
N THR A 155 -4.80 -0.09 18.07
CA THR A 155 -4.37 -0.70 16.81
C THR A 155 -4.71 -2.18 16.83
N ASN A 156 -5.45 -2.63 15.81
CA ASN A 156 -5.71 -4.05 15.55
C ASN A 156 -4.90 -4.49 14.34
N ILE A 157 -4.31 -5.69 14.42
CA ILE A 157 -3.47 -6.27 13.37
C ILE A 157 -3.93 -7.69 13.11
N ALA A 158 -4.03 -8.07 11.84
CA ALA A 158 -4.34 -9.42 11.39
C ALA A 158 -3.42 -9.81 10.21
N LEU A 159 -3.29 -11.10 9.96
CA LEU A 159 -2.67 -11.59 8.72
C LEU A 159 -3.50 -11.14 7.53
N ALA A 160 -2.86 -10.65 6.48
CA ALA A 160 -3.57 -10.13 5.32
C ALA A 160 -4.29 -11.22 4.50
N GLU A 161 -3.83 -12.47 4.59
CA GLU A 161 -4.51 -13.62 3.97
C GLU A 161 -5.94 -13.83 4.47
N ASN A 162 -6.23 -13.37 5.71
CA ASN A 162 -7.57 -13.45 6.28
C ASN A 162 -8.50 -12.33 5.80
N ASN A 163 -7.98 -11.31 5.10
CA ASN A 163 -8.70 -10.15 4.57
C ASN A 163 -9.87 -9.67 5.47
N PHE A 164 -10.64 -8.68 5.03
CA PHE A 164 -11.87 -8.31 5.70
C PHE A 164 -13.00 -9.18 5.17
N VAL A 165 -13.63 -9.93 6.07
CA VAL A 165 -14.76 -10.80 5.74
C VAL A 165 -16.03 -9.95 5.65
N ASP A 166 -16.81 -10.13 4.59
CA ASP A 166 -18.15 -9.59 4.49
C ASP A 166 -19.11 -10.49 5.28
N ASP A 167 -19.49 -10.05 6.47
CA ASP A 167 -20.40 -10.76 7.36
C ASP A 167 -21.88 -10.54 7.04
N LEU A 168 -22.19 -9.67 6.09
CA LEU A 168 -23.55 -9.36 5.65
C LEU A 168 -23.97 -10.20 4.44
N THR A 169 -23.18 -10.19 3.39
CA THR A 169 -23.52 -10.90 2.15
C THR A 169 -22.73 -12.18 1.95
N HIS A 170 -21.71 -12.42 2.82
CA HIS A 170 -20.77 -13.53 2.70
C HIS A 170 -20.09 -13.61 1.33
N PHE A 171 -19.94 -12.45 0.70
CA PHE A 171 -19.21 -12.33 -0.56
C PHE A 171 -17.69 -12.43 -0.33
N MET A 172 -16.93 -12.39 -1.42
CA MET A 172 -15.49 -12.56 -1.36
C MET A 172 -14.80 -11.59 -0.38
N PRO A 173 -13.71 -12.04 0.25
CA PRO A 173 -12.94 -11.19 1.15
C PRO A 173 -12.50 -9.89 0.51
N PHE A 174 -12.54 -8.81 1.29
CA PHE A 174 -12.35 -7.45 0.84
C PHE A 174 -11.01 -6.88 1.35
N THR A 175 -10.32 -6.13 0.50
CA THR A 175 -9.13 -5.35 0.90
C THR A 175 -9.34 -3.89 0.53
N PRO A 176 -9.43 -2.96 1.50
CA PRO A 176 -9.64 -1.55 1.22
C PRO A 176 -8.46 -0.96 0.44
N SER A 177 -8.71 -0.45 -0.76
CA SER A 177 -7.74 0.33 -1.53
C SER A 177 -8.06 1.82 -1.56
N PHE A 178 -9.22 2.19 -1.03
CA PHE A 178 -9.67 3.57 -0.91
C PHE A 178 -10.55 3.72 0.33
N LEU A 179 -10.47 4.88 0.99
CA LEU A 179 -11.26 5.23 2.15
C LEU A 179 -11.68 6.70 2.04
N ASN A 180 -12.97 6.99 2.12
CA ASN A 180 -13.45 8.36 2.09
C ASN A 180 -13.72 8.93 3.50
N GLU A 181 -14.01 10.23 3.57
CA GLU A 181 -14.30 10.94 4.82
C GLU A 181 -15.56 10.44 5.53
N LYS A 182 -16.49 9.81 4.82
CA LYS A 182 -17.72 9.23 5.39
C LYS A 182 -17.52 7.86 6.02
N GLY A 183 -16.34 7.27 5.89
CA GLY A 183 -16.04 5.92 6.37
C GLY A 183 -16.34 4.82 5.36
N GLU A 184 -16.73 5.18 4.12
CA GLU A 184 -16.95 4.19 3.08
C GLU A 184 -15.60 3.72 2.53
N CYS A 185 -15.44 2.41 2.41
CA CYS A 185 -14.29 1.77 1.80
C CYS A 185 -14.60 1.35 0.38
N ALA A 186 -13.61 1.41 -0.49
CA ALA A 186 -13.74 0.88 -1.84
C ALA A 186 -12.55 -0.02 -2.19
N SER A 187 -12.80 -0.99 -3.05
CA SER A 187 -11.77 -1.79 -3.70
C SER A 187 -12.13 -2.02 -5.16
N LEU A 188 -11.12 -2.20 -5.98
CA LEU A 188 -11.27 -2.59 -7.39
C LEU A 188 -10.92 -4.07 -7.50
N VAL A 189 -11.88 -4.87 -7.99
CA VAL A 189 -11.72 -6.32 -8.13
C VAL A 189 -11.90 -6.69 -9.60
N GLN A 190 -10.98 -7.48 -10.14
CA GLN A 190 -11.09 -7.96 -11.52
C GLN A 190 -12.29 -8.88 -11.67
N ALA A 191 -13.01 -8.77 -12.78
CA ALA A 191 -14.16 -9.63 -13.04
C ALA A 191 -13.79 -11.12 -13.05
N ALA A 192 -12.64 -11.46 -13.62
CA ALA A 192 -12.11 -12.83 -13.62
C ALA A 192 -11.89 -13.38 -12.19
N ASP A 193 -11.36 -12.56 -11.25
CA ASP A 193 -11.16 -12.99 -9.86
C ASP A 193 -12.51 -13.28 -9.17
N ILE A 194 -13.52 -12.45 -9.44
CA ILE A 194 -14.87 -12.66 -8.91
C ILE A 194 -15.46 -13.96 -9.44
N LEU A 195 -15.35 -14.22 -10.74
CA LEU A 195 -15.87 -15.43 -11.36
C LEU A 195 -15.19 -16.68 -10.80
N THR A 196 -13.86 -16.67 -10.71
CA THR A 196 -13.09 -17.78 -10.10
C THR A 196 -13.54 -18.02 -8.66
N TRP A 197 -13.67 -16.95 -7.86
CA TRP A 197 -14.11 -17.07 -6.48
C TRP A 197 -15.53 -17.66 -6.36
N LEU A 198 -16.47 -17.24 -7.21
CA LEU A 198 -17.83 -17.78 -7.23
C LEU A 198 -17.89 -19.25 -7.65
N GLU A 199 -17.01 -19.68 -8.55
CA GLU A 199 -16.89 -21.10 -8.92
C GLU A 199 -16.36 -21.95 -7.75
N GLU A 200 -15.45 -21.41 -6.94
CA GLU A 200 -14.89 -22.07 -5.77
C GLU A 200 -15.86 -22.07 -4.56
N HIS A 201 -16.87 -21.17 -4.55
CA HIS A 201 -17.82 -20.98 -3.46
C HIS A 201 -19.28 -21.09 -3.93
N PRO A 202 -19.69 -22.25 -4.46
CA PRO A 202 -21.05 -22.42 -5.02
C PRO A 202 -22.16 -22.33 -3.98
N GLU A 203 -21.83 -22.38 -2.69
CA GLU A 203 -22.76 -22.20 -1.57
C GLU A 203 -23.19 -20.75 -1.38
N VAL A 204 -22.43 -19.78 -1.90
CA VAL A 204 -22.73 -18.36 -1.74
C VAL A 204 -23.90 -17.96 -2.63
N LYS A 205 -24.94 -17.44 -2.02
CA LYS A 205 -26.09 -16.90 -2.75
C LYS A 205 -25.82 -15.46 -3.13
N ILE A 206 -25.94 -15.18 -4.44
CA ILE A 206 -25.84 -13.80 -4.91
C ILE A 206 -27.12 -13.07 -4.50
N GLU A 207 -27.03 -12.27 -3.46
CA GLU A 207 -28.09 -11.41 -2.98
C GLU A 207 -28.48 -10.37 -4.05
N LYS A 208 -29.64 -9.70 -3.84
CA LYS A 208 -30.16 -8.73 -4.80
C LYS A 208 -29.19 -7.57 -5.03
N GLU A 209 -28.51 -7.15 -3.98
CA GLU A 209 -27.50 -6.09 -3.98
C GLU A 209 -26.29 -6.42 -4.86
N LEU A 210 -25.97 -7.71 -4.98
CA LEU A 210 -24.89 -8.25 -5.81
C LEU A 210 -25.39 -8.72 -7.19
N GLY A 211 -26.62 -8.39 -7.58
CA GLY A 211 -27.26 -8.87 -8.80
C GLY A 211 -26.50 -8.54 -10.10
N VAL A 212 -25.67 -7.49 -10.09
CA VAL A 212 -24.79 -7.13 -11.21
C VAL A 212 -23.79 -8.25 -11.55
N LEU A 213 -23.39 -9.05 -10.57
CA LEU A 213 -22.43 -10.14 -10.75
C LEU A 213 -22.94 -11.27 -11.64
N LYS A 214 -24.27 -11.41 -11.78
CA LYS A 214 -24.88 -12.44 -12.65
C LYS A 214 -24.59 -12.25 -14.14
N ASN A 215 -24.17 -11.05 -14.54
CA ASN A 215 -23.90 -10.69 -15.92
C ASN A 215 -22.40 -10.52 -16.20
N LEU A 216 -21.53 -10.84 -15.23
CA LEU A 216 -20.08 -10.78 -15.42
C LEU A 216 -19.60 -11.89 -16.37
N ASN A 217 -18.56 -11.57 -17.12
CA ASN A 217 -17.75 -12.50 -17.89
C ASN A 217 -16.27 -12.07 -17.75
N GLU A 218 -15.35 -12.90 -18.23
CA GLU A 218 -13.89 -12.66 -18.10
C GLU A 218 -13.42 -11.35 -18.76
N GLU A 219 -14.14 -10.87 -19.78
CA GLU A 219 -13.84 -9.63 -20.52
C GLU A 219 -14.50 -8.40 -19.89
N SER A 220 -15.28 -8.59 -18.82
CA SER A 220 -15.94 -7.48 -18.13
C SER A 220 -14.92 -6.56 -17.46
N ASN A 221 -15.26 -5.27 -17.40
CA ASN A 221 -14.46 -4.31 -16.64
C ASN A 221 -14.37 -4.70 -15.15
N PRO A 222 -13.32 -4.28 -14.47
CA PRO A 222 -13.21 -4.45 -13.02
C PRO A 222 -14.45 -3.89 -12.29
N VAL A 223 -14.82 -4.56 -11.21
CA VAL A 223 -15.95 -4.17 -10.36
C VAL A 223 -15.46 -3.32 -9.20
N VAL A 224 -16.12 -2.22 -8.93
CA VAL A 224 -15.91 -1.43 -7.72
C VAL A 224 -16.79 -2.01 -6.61
N VAL A 225 -16.16 -2.56 -5.59
CA VAL A 225 -16.83 -3.01 -4.37
C VAL A 225 -16.84 -1.87 -3.37
N LEU A 226 -18.01 -1.51 -2.86
CA LEU A 226 -18.21 -0.46 -1.86
C LEU A 226 -18.71 -1.07 -0.56
N VAL A 227 -18.02 -0.78 0.53
CA VAL A 227 -18.39 -1.18 1.90
C VAL A 227 -18.65 0.09 2.71
N LYS A 228 -19.81 0.11 3.41
CA LYS A 228 -20.28 1.25 4.23
C LYS A 228 -20.21 0.92 5.71
#